data_fed395792b1e5be451cd7b1b8af8a5f2
#
_entry.id   fed395792b1e5be451cd7b1b8af8a5f2
#
_cell.length_a   1.000
_cell.length_b   1.000
_cell.length_c   1.000
_cell.angle_alpha   90.00
_cell.angle_beta   90.00
_cell.angle_gamma   90.00
#
_symmetry.space_group_name_H-M   'P 1'
#
loop_
_entity.id
_entity.type
_entity.pdbx_description
1 polymer ?
#
loop_
_entity_poly.entity_id
_entity_poly.type
_entity_poly.pdbx_seq_one_letter_code
_entity_poly.pdbx_strand_id
1 'polypeptide(L)'
;MADYWRKQQPGQPLYGDILWSRPERRDQAGRLTIIGGNSHGFSAVASAYQLARQLGVGEVRAVIPDALGAKLPTAVRHQLDDLILAPSNPSGGLALGAERDLAVAADWSNNLLFIGDNGANAETAKLLERFLTNQAHQGARVTLARDTIDLLVYSAEALLARENCHLVLSLAQLQKLARAVYYPRVITFSQGVKQIAETLHKFTISYQIVITLFHDDNLLVAGEGEV
;
A
#
# COMPACT_ATOMS: atom_id res chain seq x y z
N MET A 1 -1.68 25.81 -18.61
CA MET A 1 -1.29 24.63 -17.80
C MET A 1 -2.54 23.79 -17.74
N ALA A 2 -2.47 22.47 -17.85
CA ALA A 2 -3.71 21.68 -17.78
C ALA A 2 -4.27 21.75 -16.35
N ASP A 3 -5.58 21.93 -16.19
CA ASP A 3 -6.22 22.19 -14.89
C ASP A 3 -6.07 21.06 -13.87
N TYR A 4 -5.74 19.85 -14.34
CA TYR A 4 -5.56 18.67 -13.51
C TYR A 4 -4.14 18.53 -12.91
N TRP A 5 -3.16 19.37 -13.33
CA TRP A 5 -1.77 19.25 -12.86
C TRP A 5 -1.42 20.38 -11.91
N ARG A 6 -1.11 19.99 -10.67
CA ARG A 6 -0.61 20.88 -9.62
C ARG A 6 0.84 20.54 -9.31
N LYS A 7 1.71 21.52 -9.25
CA LYS A 7 3.12 21.31 -8.92
C LYS A 7 3.44 21.98 -7.59
N GLN A 8 3.98 21.21 -6.65
CA GLN A 8 4.54 21.73 -5.41
C GLN A 8 5.70 22.67 -5.71
N GLN A 9 5.67 23.85 -5.13
CA GLN A 9 6.75 24.83 -5.21
C GLN A 9 7.40 25.00 -3.82
N PRO A 10 8.73 25.29 -3.75
CA PRO A 10 9.38 25.58 -2.49
C PRO A 10 8.69 26.75 -1.76
N GLY A 11 8.39 26.55 -0.48
CA GLY A 11 7.74 27.56 0.36
C GLY A 11 6.25 27.81 0.12
N GLN A 12 5.64 27.13 -0.85
CA GLN A 12 4.20 27.23 -1.16
C GLN A 12 3.56 25.85 -1.12
N PRO A 13 3.07 25.39 0.05
CA PRO A 13 2.42 24.08 0.14
C PRO A 13 1.12 24.07 -0.67
N LEU A 14 0.90 23.01 -1.46
CA LEU A 14 -0.33 22.82 -2.23
C LEU A 14 -1.58 22.74 -1.33
N TYR A 15 -1.40 22.19 -0.14
CA TYR A 15 -2.46 21.94 0.84
C TYR A 15 -2.05 22.53 2.19
N GLY A 16 -2.09 23.86 2.33
CA GLY A 16 -1.69 24.56 3.56
C GLY A 16 -2.50 24.15 4.79
N ASP A 17 -3.75 23.77 4.60
CA ASP A 17 -4.68 23.39 5.67
C ASP A 17 -4.26 22.10 6.40
N ILE A 18 -3.42 21.26 5.81
CA ILE A 18 -2.87 20.05 6.45
C ILE A 18 -2.11 20.42 7.75
N LEU A 19 -1.47 21.59 7.79
CA LEU A 19 -0.75 22.03 8.98
C LEU A 19 -1.69 22.25 10.18
N TRP A 20 -2.92 22.73 9.92
CA TRP A 20 -3.94 22.96 10.94
C TRP A 20 -4.69 21.70 11.34
N SER A 21 -4.72 20.69 10.45
CA SER A 21 -5.38 19.40 10.69
C SER A 21 -4.47 18.38 11.38
N ARG A 22 -3.25 18.77 11.78
CA ARG A 22 -2.35 17.87 12.50
C ARG A 22 -2.91 17.55 13.88
N PRO A 23 -2.91 16.27 14.27
CA PRO A 23 -3.33 15.87 15.60
C PRO A 23 -2.41 16.51 16.65
N GLU A 24 -3.00 17.10 17.68
CA GLU A 24 -2.24 17.70 18.79
C GLU A 24 -1.65 16.65 19.72
N ARG A 25 -2.29 15.49 19.77
CA ARG A 25 -1.91 14.40 20.65
C ARG A 25 -1.73 13.11 19.84
N ARG A 26 -0.84 12.26 20.31
CA ARG A 26 -0.49 10.99 19.64
C ARG A 26 -1.68 10.04 19.51
N ASP A 27 -2.55 9.98 20.52
CA ASP A 27 -3.75 9.14 20.50
C ASP A 27 -4.77 9.55 19.42
N GLN A 28 -4.67 10.78 18.90
CA GLN A 28 -5.48 11.30 17.79
C GLN A 28 -4.84 11.03 16.42
N ALA A 29 -3.58 10.61 16.38
CA ALA A 29 -2.81 10.42 15.14
C ALA A 29 -3.10 9.10 14.40
N GLY A 30 -4.21 8.44 14.76
CA GLY A 30 -4.72 7.26 14.08
C GLY A 30 -3.96 5.96 14.38
N ARG A 31 -4.47 4.87 13.79
CA ARG A 31 -3.96 3.49 13.93
C ARG A 31 -3.55 2.94 12.58
N LEU A 32 -2.34 2.42 12.50
CA LEU A 32 -1.79 1.83 11.29
C LEU A 32 -1.44 0.36 11.54
N THR A 33 -1.94 -0.53 10.70
CA THR A 33 -1.42 -1.90 10.64
C THR A 33 -0.53 -2.07 9.41
N ILE A 34 0.67 -2.58 9.64
CA ILE A 34 1.66 -2.91 8.60
C ILE A 34 1.64 -4.42 8.39
N ILE A 35 1.41 -4.86 7.16
CA ILE A 35 1.22 -6.26 6.79
C ILE A 35 2.28 -6.63 5.75
N GLY A 36 2.95 -7.75 5.95
CA GLY A 36 3.93 -8.25 4.99
C GLY A 36 4.99 -9.16 5.62
N GLY A 37 6.05 -9.39 4.87
CA GLY A 37 7.14 -10.25 5.27
C GLY A 37 6.90 -11.72 4.92
N ASN A 38 7.99 -12.47 4.93
CA ASN A 38 8.00 -13.93 4.79
C ASN A 38 9.19 -14.50 5.56
N SER A 39 9.32 -15.82 5.60
CA SER A 39 10.39 -16.48 6.36
C SER A 39 11.82 -16.11 5.94
N HIS A 40 12.00 -15.38 4.84
CA HIS A 40 13.28 -14.95 4.27
C HIS A 40 13.44 -13.43 4.19
N GLY A 41 12.37 -12.64 4.34
CA GLY A 41 12.38 -11.19 4.20
C GLY A 41 11.48 -10.48 5.20
N PHE A 42 12.04 -9.47 5.88
CA PHE A 42 11.34 -8.70 6.90
C PHE A 42 11.70 -7.20 6.87
N SER A 43 12.66 -6.83 6.03
CA SER A 43 13.25 -5.48 6.09
C SER A 43 12.25 -4.37 5.79
N ALA A 44 11.32 -4.60 4.86
CA ALA A 44 10.30 -3.62 4.52
C ALA A 44 9.34 -3.37 5.69
N VAL A 45 8.88 -4.44 6.36
CA VAL A 45 8.00 -4.34 7.54
C VAL A 45 8.71 -3.60 8.67
N ALA A 46 9.95 -3.98 9.00
CA ALA A 46 10.73 -3.36 10.06
C ALA A 46 10.95 -1.86 9.80
N SER A 47 11.38 -1.51 8.59
CA SER A 47 11.61 -0.12 8.19
C SER A 47 10.32 0.71 8.22
N ALA A 48 9.22 0.17 7.70
CA ALA A 48 7.93 0.85 7.72
C ALA A 48 7.42 1.05 9.15
N TYR A 49 7.59 0.05 10.03
CA TYR A 49 7.20 0.14 11.43
C TYR A 49 7.97 1.25 12.16
N GLN A 50 9.30 1.27 12.03
CA GLN A 50 10.14 2.29 12.65
C GLN A 50 9.79 3.69 12.11
N LEU A 51 9.65 3.82 10.78
CA LEU A 51 9.32 5.10 10.14
C LEU A 51 7.95 5.61 10.59
N ALA A 52 6.92 4.76 10.67
CA ALA A 52 5.60 5.13 11.14
C ALA A 52 5.64 5.70 12.58
N ARG A 53 6.43 5.08 13.46
CA ARG A 53 6.63 5.58 14.83
C ARG A 53 7.36 6.92 14.86
N GLN A 54 8.40 7.07 14.05
CA GLN A 54 9.16 8.32 13.94
C GLN A 54 8.33 9.48 13.39
N LEU A 55 7.45 9.19 12.44
CA LEU A 55 6.53 10.18 11.85
C LEU A 55 5.34 10.53 12.73
N GLY A 56 5.19 9.88 13.89
CA GLY A 56 4.20 10.23 14.89
C GLY A 56 2.82 9.58 14.68
N VAL A 57 2.74 8.44 13.99
CA VAL A 57 1.52 7.62 13.98
C VAL A 57 1.15 7.23 15.41
N GLY A 58 -0.11 7.34 15.77
CA GLY A 58 -0.61 7.14 17.14
C GLY A 58 -0.31 5.75 17.66
N GLU A 59 -0.83 4.74 17.00
CA GLU A 59 -0.58 3.34 17.31
C GLU A 59 -0.18 2.58 16.04
N VAL A 60 0.82 1.72 16.13
CA VAL A 60 1.33 0.93 15.00
C VAL A 60 1.33 -0.54 15.38
N ARG A 61 0.70 -1.35 14.54
CA ARG A 61 0.64 -2.81 14.64
C ARG A 61 1.35 -3.45 13.45
N ALA A 62 1.97 -4.61 13.64
CA ALA A 62 2.50 -5.42 12.56
C ALA A 62 1.78 -6.78 12.49
N VAL A 63 1.45 -7.23 11.29
CA VAL A 63 0.96 -8.59 10.99
C VAL A 63 1.97 -9.26 10.09
N ILE A 64 2.59 -10.34 10.58
CA ILE A 64 3.62 -11.09 9.88
C ILE A 64 3.34 -12.60 9.94
N PRO A 65 3.87 -13.40 9.01
CA PRO A 65 3.77 -14.86 9.08
C PRO A 65 4.41 -15.41 10.36
N ASP A 66 3.78 -16.38 11.00
CA ASP A 66 4.27 -17.04 12.21
C ASP A 66 5.62 -17.73 11.99
N ALA A 67 5.85 -18.30 10.79
CA ALA A 67 7.16 -18.86 10.40
C ALA A 67 8.29 -17.82 10.41
N LEU A 68 8.01 -16.55 10.11
CA LEU A 68 8.94 -15.43 10.29
C LEU A 68 9.08 -15.08 11.76
N GLY A 69 7.96 -14.99 12.48
CA GLY A 69 7.94 -14.68 13.91
C GLY A 69 8.81 -15.62 14.73
N ALA A 70 8.85 -16.91 14.39
CA ALA A 70 9.71 -17.90 15.05
C ALA A 70 11.22 -17.63 14.86
N LYS A 71 11.61 -16.95 13.78
CA LYS A 71 13.01 -16.63 13.43
C LYS A 71 13.47 -15.26 13.93
N LEU A 72 12.56 -14.40 14.35
CA LEU A 72 12.92 -13.06 14.81
C LEU A 72 13.72 -13.12 16.13
N PRO A 73 14.86 -12.42 16.19
CA PRO A 73 15.58 -12.24 17.45
C PRO A 73 14.67 -11.59 18.51
N THR A 74 14.84 -12.00 19.76
CA THR A 74 14.05 -11.47 20.89
C THR A 74 14.11 -9.94 20.96
N ALA A 75 15.27 -9.34 20.72
CA ALA A 75 15.45 -7.89 20.71
C ALA A 75 14.59 -7.18 19.64
N VAL A 76 14.44 -7.80 18.47
CA VAL A 76 13.58 -7.25 17.39
C VAL A 76 12.10 -7.41 17.74
N ARG A 77 11.73 -8.54 18.35
CA ARG A 77 10.36 -8.77 18.82
C ARG A 77 9.92 -7.73 19.84
N HIS A 78 10.79 -7.38 20.79
CA HIS A 78 10.52 -6.35 21.79
C HIS A 78 10.42 -4.92 21.22
N GLN A 79 10.92 -4.68 20.01
CA GLN A 79 10.78 -3.39 19.35
C GLN A 79 9.42 -3.25 18.61
N LEU A 80 8.71 -4.36 18.43
CA LEU A 80 7.37 -4.39 17.83
C LEU A 80 6.36 -4.52 18.98
N ASP A 81 5.89 -3.38 19.49
CA ASP A 81 5.03 -3.32 20.68
C ASP A 81 3.69 -4.06 20.49
N ASP A 82 3.17 -4.09 19.24
CA ASP A 82 1.94 -4.80 18.88
C ASP A 82 2.18 -5.64 17.61
N LEU A 83 2.36 -6.96 17.82
CA LEU A 83 2.71 -7.92 16.79
C LEU A 83 1.69 -9.06 16.74
N ILE A 84 1.06 -9.25 15.58
CA ILE A 84 0.22 -10.40 15.28
C ILE A 84 1.03 -11.39 14.44
N LEU A 85 1.12 -12.63 14.91
CA LEU A 85 1.69 -13.76 14.19
C LEU A 85 0.56 -14.52 13.50
N ALA A 86 0.40 -14.30 12.20
CA ALA A 86 -0.65 -14.92 11.41
C ALA A 86 -0.17 -16.23 10.75
N PRO A 87 -1.07 -17.19 10.48
CA PRO A 87 -0.70 -18.45 9.85
C PRO A 87 0.12 -18.29 8.58
N SER A 88 1.20 -19.07 8.46
CA SER A 88 2.07 -19.09 7.29
C SER A 88 1.81 -20.31 6.40
N ASN A 89 2.05 -20.13 5.10
CA ASN A 89 2.09 -21.21 4.13
C ASN A 89 3.48 -21.90 4.12
N PRO A 90 3.62 -23.06 3.46
CA PRO A 90 4.90 -23.78 3.39
C PRO A 90 6.08 -22.96 2.81
N SER A 91 5.81 -21.93 2.00
CA SER A 91 6.82 -21.02 1.47
C SER A 91 7.20 -19.91 2.45
N GLY A 92 6.58 -19.87 3.64
CA GLY A 92 6.87 -18.92 4.70
C GLY A 92 6.22 -17.55 4.55
N GLY A 93 5.34 -17.34 3.57
CA GLY A 93 4.47 -16.18 3.46
C GLY A 93 3.13 -16.39 4.19
N LEU A 94 2.22 -15.42 4.15
CA LEU A 94 0.89 -15.54 4.74
C LEU A 94 0.06 -16.61 4.04
N ALA A 95 -0.56 -17.50 4.82
CA ALA A 95 -1.49 -18.53 4.34
C ALA A 95 -2.92 -18.01 4.25
N LEU A 96 -3.81 -18.73 3.56
CA LEU A 96 -5.26 -18.42 3.52
C LEU A 96 -5.88 -18.33 4.92
N GLY A 97 -5.39 -19.10 5.88
CA GLY A 97 -5.83 -19.04 7.28
C GLY A 97 -5.62 -17.70 7.98
N ALA A 98 -4.73 -16.82 7.46
CA ALA A 98 -4.47 -15.49 7.99
C ALA A 98 -5.63 -14.48 7.73
N GLU A 99 -6.66 -14.85 6.94
CA GLU A 99 -7.79 -13.97 6.61
C GLU A 99 -8.47 -13.39 7.87
N ARG A 100 -8.60 -14.21 8.93
CA ARG A 100 -9.17 -13.79 10.21
C ARG A 100 -8.31 -12.72 10.90
N ASP A 101 -7.00 -12.87 10.88
CA ASP A 101 -6.07 -11.91 11.51
C ASP A 101 -6.05 -10.59 10.75
N LEU A 102 -6.15 -10.65 9.41
CA LEU A 102 -6.31 -9.47 8.57
C LEU A 102 -7.64 -8.75 8.83
N ALA A 103 -8.74 -9.49 9.06
CA ALA A 103 -10.03 -8.91 9.43
C ALA A 103 -9.96 -8.18 10.76
N VAL A 104 -9.38 -8.80 11.79
CA VAL A 104 -9.17 -8.17 13.11
C VAL A 104 -8.29 -6.92 12.99
N ALA A 105 -7.27 -6.98 12.13
CA ALA A 105 -6.42 -5.83 11.85
C ALA A 105 -7.19 -4.69 11.16
N ALA A 106 -8.07 -5.01 10.21
CA ALA A 106 -8.91 -4.04 9.51
C ALA A 106 -9.89 -3.33 10.46
N ASP A 107 -10.53 -4.07 11.34
CA ASP A 107 -11.48 -3.52 12.32
C ASP A 107 -10.79 -2.59 13.33
N TRP A 108 -9.53 -2.86 13.63
CA TRP A 108 -8.76 -2.04 14.58
C TRP A 108 -8.15 -0.80 13.95
N SER A 109 -7.78 -0.84 12.66
CA SER A 109 -6.94 0.15 11.99
C SER A 109 -7.75 1.24 11.29
N ASN A 110 -7.20 2.46 11.22
CA ASN A 110 -7.65 3.49 10.28
C ASN A 110 -7.10 3.24 8.86
N ASN A 111 -5.93 2.61 8.74
CA ASN A 111 -5.30 2.26 7.47
C ASN A 111 -4.51 0.95 7.60
N LEU A 112 -4.55 0.15 6.54
CA LEU A 112 -3.75 -1.05 6.35
C LEU A 112 -2.67 -0.80 5.31
N LEU A 113 -1.41 -1.01 5.66
CA LEU A 113 -0.28 -0.91 4.75
C LEU A 113 0.27 -2.30 4.42
N PHE A 114 -0.01 -2.79 3.21
CA PHE A 114 0.61 -3.99 2.67
C PHE A 114 1.95 -3.60 2.02
N ILE A 115 3.02 -3.73 2.80
CA ILE A 115 4.34 -3.18 2.44
C ILE A 115 5.19 -4.12 1.58
N GLY A 116 4.77 -5.37 1.42
CA GLY A 116 5.51 -6.34 0.63
C GLY A 116 6.41 -7.27 1.44
N ASP A 117 7.50 -7.74 0.81
CA ASP A 117 8.31 -8.86 1.27
C ASP A 117 7.50 -10.17 1.41
N ASN A 118 6.38 -10.31 0.68
CA ASN A 118 5.45 -11.44 0.79
C ASN A 118 6.00 -12.72 0.13
N GLY A 119 6.94 -12.57 -0.80
CA GLY A 119 7.39 -13.62 -1.69
C GLY A 119 6.37 -13.96 -2.80
N ALA A 120 6.83 -14.63 -3.84
CA ALA A 120 6.00 -15.03 -4.98
C ALA A 120 5.25 -16.35 -4.65
N ASN A 121 4.08 -16.26 -4.03
CA ASN A 121 3.28 -17.42 -3.65
C ASN A 121 1.80 -17.22 -4.02
N ALA A 122 1.23 -18.22 -4.73
CA ALA A 122 -0.16 -18.18 -5.20
C ALA A 122 -1.18 -18.21 -4.05
N GLU A 123 -0.89 -18.86 -2.93
CA GLU A 123 -1.77 -18.88 -1.77
C GLU A 123 -1.86 -17.50 -1.12
N THR A 124 -0.70 -16.82 -0.96
CA THR A 124 -0.67 -15.43 -0.47
C THR A 124 -1.40 -14.49 -1.42
N ALA A 125 -1.21 -14.63 -2.73
CA ALA A 125 -1.94 -13.84 -3.72
C ALA A 125 -3.47 -14.03 -3.58
N LYS A 126 -3.91 -15.28 -3.43
CA LYS A 126 -5.34 -15.60 -3.23
C LYS A 126 -5.90 -15.08 -1.90
N LEU A 127 -5.10 -15.11 -0.83
CA LEU A 127 -5.49 -14.48 0.45
C LEU A 127 -5.73 -12.98 0.27
N LEU A 128 -4.78 -12.28 -0.36
CA LEU A 128 -4.86 -10.84 -0.59
C LEU A 128 -6.06 -10.48 -1.49
N GLU A 129 -6.25 -11.22 -2.58
CA GLU A 129 -7.41 -11.07 -3.46
C GLU A 129 -8.72 -11.21 -2.67
N ARG A 130 -8.90 -12.29 -1.93
CA ARG A 130 -10.10 -12.54 -1.12
C ARG A 130 -10.36 -11.44 -0.11
N PHE A 131 -9.31 -11.03 0.63
CA PHE A 131 -9.42 -9.95 1.61
C PHE A 131 -9.83 -8.62 0.96
N LEU A 132 -9.21 -8.26 -0.16
CA LEU A 132 -9.46 -6.99 -0.85
C LEU A 132 -10.83 -6.94 -1.56
N THR A 133 -11.38 -8.09 -1.98
CA THR A 133 -12.69 -8.18 -2.63
C THR A 133 -13.84 -8.43 -1.66
N ASN A 134 -13.55 -8.76 -0.39
CA ASN A 134 -14.57 -9.01 0.61
C ASN A 134 -15.31 -7.71 0.96
N GLN A 135 -16.64 -7.71 0.79
CA GLN A 135 -17.50 -6.57 1.08
C GLN A 135 -17.41 -6.09 2.54
N ALA A 136 -17.17 -7.00 3.48
CA ALA A 136 -17.01 -6.64 4.90
C ALA A 136 -15.84 -5.70 5.16
N HIS A 137 -14.83 -5.67 4.28
CA HIS A 137 -13.61 -4.87 4.45
C HIS A 137 -13.48 -3.73 3.43
N GLN A 138 -14.52 -3.45 2.62
CA GLN A 138 -14.49 -2.39 1.61
C GLN A 138 -14.33 -0.98 2.22
N GLY A 139 -14.83 -0.76 3.43
CA GLY A 139 -14.67 0.50 4.15
C GLY A 139 -13.25 0.75 4.69
N ALA A 140 -12.41 -0.28 4.83
CA ALA A 140 -11.05 -0.14 5.31
C ALA A 140 -10.18 0.57 4.26
N ARG A 141 -9.42 1.58 4.67
CA ARG A 141 -8.42 2.22 3.81
C ARG A 141 -7.22 1.30 3.67
N VAL A 142 -6.80 1.04 2.45
CA VAL A 142 -5.64 0.19 2.17
C VAL A 142 -4.60 0.91 1.33
N THR A 143 -3.35 0.70 1.68
CA THR A 143 -2.19 1.12 0.88
C THR A 143 -1.42 -0.12 0.48
N LEU A 144 -1.20 -0.32 -0.81
CA LEU A 144 -0.48 -1.45 -1.37
C LEU A 144 0.83 -0.98 -2.00
N ALA A 145 1.93 -1.67 -1.70
CA ALA A 145 3.24 -1.31 -2.21
C ALA A 145 4.07 -2.55 -2.57
N ARG A 146 5.13 -2.34 -3.37
CA ARG A 146 6.16 -3.32 -3.71
C ARG A 146 5.56 -4.61 -4.34
N ASP A 147 6.09 -5.79 -3.97
CA ASP A 147 5.66 -7.09 -4.49
C ASP A 147 4.20 -7.47 -4.17
N THR A 148 3.56 -6.82 -3.20
CA THR A 148 2.11 -6.98 -2.99
C THR A 148 1.32 -6.67 -4.26
N ILE A 149 1.73 -5.64 -5.00
CA ILE A 149 1.08 -5.25 -6.25
C ILE A 149 1.31 -6.29 -7.33
N ASP A 150 2.52 -6.85 -7.44
CA ASP A 150 2.83 -7.89 -8.41
C ASP A 150 2.01 -9.18 -8.17
N LEU A 151 1.72 -9.51 -6.92
CA LEU A 151 0.83 -10.63 -6.56
C LEU A 151 -0.61 -10.42 -7.02
N LEU A 152 -1.07 -9.18 -7.12
CA LEU A 152 -2.45 -8.80 -7.43
C LEU A 152 -2.70 -8.45 -8.91
N VAL A 153 -1.68 -8.49 -9.75
CA VAL A 153 -1.81 -8.15 -11.19
C VAL A 153 -2.87 -9.01 -11.89
N TYR A 154 -3.01 -10.28 -11.53
CA TYR A 154 -4.01 -11.17 -12.12
C TYR A 154 -5.45 -10.87 -11.65
N SER A 155 -5.60 -10.13 -10.56
CA SER A 155 -6.88 -9.66 -10.01
C SER A 155 -7.00 -8.14 -10.16
N ALA A 156 -6.35 -7.54 -11.17
CA ALA A 156 -6.24 -6.10 -11.35
C ALA A 156 -7.60 -5.39 -11.45
N GLU A 157 -8.59 -5.99 -12.11
CA GLU A 157 -9.94 -5.42 -12.22
C GLU A 157 -10.59 -5.26 -10.85
N ALA A 158 -10.52 -6.29 -10.01
CA ALA A 158 -11.07 -6.27 -8.66
C ALA A 158 -10.30 -5.29 -7.75
N LEU A 159 -8.97 -5.20 -7.92
CA LEU A 159 -8.13 -4.26 -7.21
C LEU A 159 -8.48 -2.81 -7.56
N LEU A 160 -8.62 -2.50 -8.85
CA LEU A 160 -8.90 -1.14 -9.34
C LEU A 160 -10.35 -0.70 -9.14
N ALA A 161 -11.27 -1.64 -8.90
CA ALA A 161 -12.66 -1.35 -8.52
C ALA A 161 -12.84 -1.07 -7.03
N ARG A 162 -11.79 -1.29 -6.21
CA ARG A 162 -11.88 -1.09 -4.76
C ARG A 162 -11.81 0.39 -4.41
N GLU A 163 -12.79 0.88 -3.68
CA GLU A 163 -12.73 2.20 -3.04
C GLU A 163 -11.69 2.24 -1.91
N ASN A 164 -11.28 3.42 -1.49
CA ASN A 164 -10.31 3.64 -0.41
C ASN A 164 -8.98 2.89 -0.61
N CYS A 165 -8.54 2.75 -1.86
CA CYS A 165 -7.31 2.05 -2.24
C CYS A 165 -6.25 3.03 -2.73
N HIS A 166 -5.06 2.95 -2.14
CA HIS A 166 -3.87 3.70 -2.54
C HIS A 166 -2.78 2.74 -3.01
N LEU A 167 -2.28 2.94 -4.22
CA LEU A 167 -1.24 2.15 -4.83
C LEU A 167 0.07 2.94 -4.89
N VAL A 168 1.12 2.43 -4.29
CA VAL A 168 2.48 2.96 -4.42
C VAL A 168 3.23 2.12 -5.45
N LEU A 169 3.34 2.64 -6.67
CA LEU A 169 3.76 1.90 -7.87
C LEU A 169 5.14 2.32 -8.36
N SER A 170 5.85 1.37 -8.94
CA SER A 170 6.85 1.64 -9.97
C SER A 170 6.17 1.80 -11.34
N LEU A 171 6.85 2.45 -12.29
CA LEU A 171 6.34 2.57 -13.67
C LEU A 171 6.10 1.18 -14.31
N ALA A 172 6.96 0.19 -14.01
CA ALA A 172 6.78 -1.18 -14.47
C ALA A 172 5.50 -1.83 -13.92
N GLN A 173 5.16 -1.57 -12.66
CA GLN A 173 3.92 -2.07 -12.05
C GLN A 173 2.68 -1.37 -12.64
N LEU A 174 2.75 -0.06 -12.88
CA LEU A 174 1.68 0.66 -13.60
C LEU A 174 1.46 0.08 -15.00
N GLN A 175 2.54 -0.22 -15.74
CA GLN A 175 2.43 -0.89 -17.05
C GLN A 175 1.76 -2.26 -16.95
N LYS A 176 2.12 -3.08 -15.95
CA LYS A 176 1.53 -4.41 -15.75
C LYS A 176 0.04 -4.31 -15.45
N LEU A 177 -0.35 -3.42 -14.53
CA LEU A 177 -1.76 -3.20 -14.18
C LEU A 177 -2.55 -2.68 -15.39
N ALA A 178 -2.04 -1.68 -16.09
CA ALA A 178 -2.68 -1.13 -17.28
C ALA A 178 -2.91 -2.19 -18.38
N ARG A 179 -1.94 -3.09 -18.60
CA ARG A 179 -2.10 -4.21 -19.53
C ARG A 179 -3.13 -5.23 -19.06
N ALA A 180 -3.14 -5.54 -17.76
CA ALA A 180 -4.06 -6.52 -17.18
C ALA A 180 -5.53 -6.11 -17.33
N VAL A 181 -5.81 -4.80 -17.33
CA VAL A 181 -7.16 -4.25 -17.52
C VAL A 181 -7.42 -3.70 -18.92
N TYR A 182 -6.57 -4.05 -19.88
CA TYR A 182 -6.68 -3.60 -21.28
C TYR A 182 -6.80 -2.08 -21.44
N TYR A 183 -6.09 -1.32 -20.59
CA TYR A 183 -6.10 0.13 -20.65
C TYR A 183 -5.60 0.62 -22.03
N PRO A 184 -6.32 1.51 -22.72
CA PRO A 184 -6.08 1.79 -24.15
C PRO A 184 -4.82 2.60 -24.44
N ARG A 185 -4.07 3.03 -23.41
CA ARG A 185 -2.84 3.79 -23.60
C ARG A 185 -1.61 2.93 -23.32
N VAL A 186 -0.64 3.04 -24.20
CA VAL A 186 0.66 2.42 -24.01
C VAL A 186 1.48 3.30 -23.04
N ILE A 187 1.99 2.69 -22.00
CA ILE A 187 2.89 3.33 -21.03
C ILE A 187 4.31 2.84 -21.31
N THR A 188 5.26 3.74 -21.49
CA THR A 188 6.67 3.39 -21.78
C THR A 188 7.61 4.12 -20.84
N PHE A 189 8.81 3.56 -20.62
CA PHE A 189 9.85 4.20 -19.81
C PHE A 189 10.44 5.46 -20.44
N SER A 190 10.24 5.67 -21.73
CA SER A 190 10.71 6.86 -22.45
C SER A 190 9.76 8.05 -22.35
N GLN A 191 8.60 7.88 -21.74
CA GLN A 191 7.65 8.97 -21.53
C GLN A 191 8.14 9.91 -20.43
N GLY A 192 8.19 11.20 -20.73
CA GLY A 192 8.52 12.20 -19.72
C GLY A 192 7.37 12.46 -18.74
N VAL A 193 7.68 13.16 -17.64
CA VAL A 193 6.76 13.44 -16.52
C VAL A 193 5.40 13.94 -16.96
N LYS A 194 5.32 14.85 -17.97
CA LYS A 194 4.05 15.39 -18.46
C LYS A 194 3.15 14.32 -19.08
N GLN A 195 3.72 13.40 -19.84
CA GLN A 195 2.98 12.32 -20.49
C GLN A 195 2.49 11.30 -19.46
N ILE A 196 3.31 11.01 -18.44
CA ILE A 196 2.93 10.14 -17.32
C ILE A 196 1.82 10.81 -16.51
N ALA A 197 1.92 12.11 -16.19
CA ALA A 197 0.88 12.83 -15.48
C ALA A 197 -0.45 12.83 -16.25
N GLU A 198 -0.45 13.04 -17.58
CA GLU A 198 -1.66 12.92 -18.39
C GLU A 198 -2.25 11.49 -18.38
N THR A 199 -1.37 10.49 -18.35
CA THR A 199 -1.81 9.09 -18.25
C THR A 199 -2.44 8.82 -16.90
N LEU A 200 -1.81 9.25 -15.80
CA LEU A 200 -2.33 9.11 -14.44
C LEU A 200 -3.66 9.84 -14.26
N HIS A 201 -3.78 11.08 -14.77
CA HIS A 201 -5.03 11.84 -14.80
C HIS A 201 -6.18 11.01 -15.37
N LYS A 202 -6.00 10.47 -16.58
CA LYS A 202 -7.04 9.69 -17.26
C LYS A 202 -7.28 8.34 -16.59
N PHE A 203 -6.23 7.72 -16.05
CA PHE A 203 -6.32 6.44 -15.35
C PHE A 203 -7.14 6.58 -14.07
N THR A 204 -6.90 7.63 -13.27
CA THR A 204 -7.61 7.86 -12.01
C THR A 204 -9.03 8.44 -12.18
N ILE A 205 -9.39 8.93 -13.38
CA ILE A 205 -10.79 9.17 -13.76
C ILE A 205 -11.52 7.85 -14.01
N SER A 206 -10.83 6.89 -14.66
CA SER A 206 -11.43 5.58 -14.99
C SER A 206 -11.53 4.65 -13.78
N TYR A 207 -10.62 4.79 -12.81
CA TYR A 207 -10.51 3.95 -11.62
C TYR A 207 -10.41 4.83 -10.38
N GLN A 208 -11.32 4.65 -9.42
CA GLN A 208 -11.41 5.46 -8.19
C GLN A 208 -10.34 5.09 -7.16
N ILE A 209 -9.10 5.13 -7.57
CA ILE A 209 -7.93 4.81 -6.73
C ILE A 209 -6.99 6.01 -6.65
N VAL A 210 -6.17 6.02 -5.60
CA VAL A 210 -5.04 6.95 -5.49
C VAL A 210 -3.77 6.23 -5.91
N ILE A 211 -2.94 6.87 -6.72
CA ILE A 211 -1.65 6.35 -7.17
C ILE A 211 -0.54 7.28 -6.73
N THR A 212 0.52 6.73 -6.11
CA THR A 212 1.81 7.39 -5.95
C THR A 212 2.84 6.69 -6.82
N LEU A 213 3.53 7.45 -7.65
CA LEU A 213 4.54 6.98 -8.60
C LEU A 213 5.77 7.87 -8.55
N PHE A 214 6.97 7.27 -8.48
CA PHE A 214 8.22 7.98 -8.65
C PHE A 214 8.73 7.82 -10.09
N HIS A 215 9.00 8.94 -10.79
CA HIS A 215 9.47 8.95 -12.17
C HIS A 215 10.25 10.24 -12.47
N ASP A 216 11.43 10.12 -13.10
CA ASP A 216 12.32 11.22 -13.49
C ASP A 216 12.52 12.24 -12.35
N ASP A 217 12.94 11.77 -11.17
CA ASP A 217 13.18 12.56 -9.95
C ASP A 217 11.94 13.32 -9.44
N ASN A 218 10.75 12.97 -9.92
CA ASN A 218 9.49 13.52 -9.44
C ASN A 218 8.65 12.46 -8.74
N LEU A 219 8.01 12.86 -7.65
CA LEU A 219 6.97 12.09 -7.00
C LEU A 219 5.63 12.59 -7.54
N LEU A 220 4.93 11.72 -8.26
CA LEU A 220 3.60 11.99 -8.81
C LEU A 220 2.57 11.35 -7.89
N VAL A 221 1.58 12.13 -7.48
CA VAL A 221 0.42 11.63 -6.72
C VAL A 221 -0.82 11.96 -7.53
N ALA A 222 -1.60 10.93 -7.85
CA ALA A 222 -2.79 11.09 -8.67
C ALA A 222 -4.00 10.45 -7.99
N GLY A 223 -5.15 11.12 -8.06
CA GLY A 223 -6.43 10.64 -7.56
C GLY A 223 -7.56 11.50 -8.10
N GLU A 224 -8.71 10.90 -8.37
CA GLU A 224 -9.91 11.61 -8.87
C GLU A 224 -9.64 12.50 -10.09
N GLY A 225 -8.66 12.13 -10.91
CA GLY A 225 -8.25 12.90 -12.09
C GLY A 225 -7.31 14.08 -11.80
N GLU A 226 -6.93 14.37 -10.58
CA GLU A 226 -5.88 15.36 -10.26
C GLU A 226 -4.49 14.70 -10.16
N VAL A 227 -3.43 15.42 -10.52
CA VAL A 227 -2.04 14.94 -10.43
C VAL A 227 -1.16 16.04 -9.86
#